data_c45068832537054f3de806aacaa0d21b
#
_entry.id   c45068832537054f3de806aacaa0d21b
#
_cell.length_a   1.000
_cell.length_b   1.000
_cell.length_c   1.000
_cell.angle_alpha   90.00
_cell.angle_beta   90.00
_cell.angle_gamma   90.00
#
_symmetry.space_group_name_H-M   'P 1'
#
loop_
_entity.id
_entity.type
_entity.pdbx_description
1 polymer ?
#
loop_
_entity_poly.entity_id
_entity_poly.type
_entity_poly.pdbx_seq_one_letter_code
_entity_poly.pdbx_strand_id
1 'polypeptide(L)'
;MHRYSYYKTVACTPNVSIGDPQANKEEILNCIQKLDSDTQLVVFPELCITGYTCQDLFYEHTLLNKAKQVLFEIVEELPENLVAVLGLPLEIDNKLYNCADGVLFSEPCNFFFIRKLHLLFLPF
;
A
#
# COMPACT_ATOMS: atom_id res chain seq x y z
N MET A 1 -21.06 -8.43 8.82
CA MET A 1 -22.19 -7.86 8.15
C MET A 1 -22.70 -6.62 8.83
N HIS A 2 -23.00 -5.60 8.07
CA HIS A 2 -23.39 -4.32 8.61
C HIS A 2 -24.86 -4.08 8.40
N ARG A 3 -25.61 -4.08 9.50
CA ARG A 3 -27.05 -3.94 9.45
C ARG A 3 -27.53 -2.60 8.98
N TYR A 4 -26.70 -1.55 9.16
CA TYR A 4 -27.15 -0.18 8.97
C TYR A 4 -26.40 0.52 7.87
N SER A 5 -25.81 -0.21 6.96
CA SER A 5 -25.05 0.37 5.85
C SER A 5 -23.84 1.19 6.30
N TYR A 6 -23.22 0.80 7.40
CA TYR A 6 -21.98 1.43 7.85
C TYR A 6 -20.79 0.61 7.41
N TYR A 7 -19.72 1.30 7.13
CA TYR A 7 -18.43 0.65 6.85
C TYR A 7 -17.46 0.98 7.96
N LYS A 8 -16.85 -0.04 8.52
CA LYS A 8 -15.81 0.18 9.51
C LYS A 8 -14.50 0.43 8.80
N THR A 9 -13.98 1.62 8.97
CA THR A 9 -12.74 2.06 8.34
C THR A 9 -11.72 2.38 9.41
N VAL A 10 -10.49 1.92 9.22
CA VAL A 10 -9.39 2.16 10.14
C VAL A 10 -8.24 2.83 9.40
N ALA A 11 -7.68 3.87 9.98
CA ALA A 11 -6.44 4.47 9.49
C ALA A 11 -5.30 3.98 10.36
N CYS A 12 -4.29 3.39 9.73
CA CYS A 12 -3.13 2.86 10.44
C CYS A 12 -1.90 3.66 10.06
N THR A 13 -1.05 3.92 11.05
CA THR A 13 0.22 4.60 10.82
C THR A 13 1.35 3.71 11.35
N PRO A 14 1.86 2.80 10.54
CA PRO A 14 2.94 1.92 10.99
C PRO A 14 4.26 2.68 11.07
N ASN A 15 5.23 2.08 11.75
CA ASN A 15 6.58 2.60 11.74
C ASN A 15 7.21 2.27 10.39
N VAL A 16 7.51 3.28 9.62
CA VAL A 16 8.03 3.10 8.26
C VAL A 16 9.54 3.26 8.25
N SER A 17 10.23 2.28 7.65
CA SER A 17 11.66 2.34 7.44
C SER A 17 11.94 2.84 6.03
N ILE A 18 12.85 3.81 5.92
CA ILE A 18 13.14 4.44 4.64
C ILE A 18 13.86 3.47 3.72
N GLY A 19 13.32 3.29 2.52
CA GLY A 19 13.96 2.46 1.51
C GLY A 19 13.99 0.98 1.79
N ASP A 20 13.14 0.50 2.70
CA ASP A 20 13.11 -0.91 3.10
C ASP A 20 11.70 -1.49 2.98
N PRO A 21 11.24 -1.81 1.76
CA PRO A 21 9.90 -2.34 1.58
C PRO A 21 9.61 -3.63 2.36
N GLN A 22 10.62 -4.48 2.53
CA GLN A 22 10.43 -5.72 3.26
C GLN A 22 10.09 -5.47 4.74
N ALA A 23 10.81 -4.57 5.39
CA ALA A 23 10.52 -4.20 6.77
C ALA A 23 9.15 -3.52 6.86
N ASN A 24 8.83 -2.69 5.89
CA ASN A 24 7.55 -1.99 5.85
C ASN A 24 6.39 -2.97 5.65
N LYS A 25 6.60 -4.01 4.85
CA LYS A 25 5.61 -5.07 4.69
C LYS A 25 5.28 -5.71 6.03
N GLU A 26 6.29 -6.04 6.81
CA GLU A 26 6.07 -6.66 8.12
C GLU A 26 5.25 -5.77 9.04
N GLU A 27 5.56 -4.47 9.05
CA GLU A 27 4.81 -3.52 9.87
C GLU A 27 3.36 -3.38 9.41
N ILE A 28 3.16 -3.35 8.11
CA ILE A 28 1.81 -3.26 7.52
C ILE A 28 1.00 -4.50 7.88
N LEU A 29 1.60 -5.68 7.72
CA LEU A 29 0.91 -6.93 8.05
C LEU A 29 0.61 -7.05 9.54
N ASN A 30 1.50 -6.57 10.40
CA ASN A 30 1.23 -6.52 11.83
C ASN A 30 0.02 -5.64 12.14
N CYS A 31 -0.09 -4.50 11.49
CA CYS A 31 -1.25 -3.62 11.65
C CYS A 31 -2.53 -4.33 11.21
N ILE A 32 -2.47 -5.02 10.08
CA ILE A 32 -3.64 -5.73 9.55
C ILE A 32 -4.08 -6.84 10.48
N GLN A 33 -3.15 -7.56 11.07
CA GLN A 33 -3.47 -8.65 11.99
C GLN A 33 -4.16 -8.19 13.25
N LYS A 34 -3.96 -6.94 13.63
CA LYS A 34 -4.58 -6.36 14.83
C LYS A 34 -5.95 -5.79 14.60
N LEU A 35 -6.42 -5.76 13.36
CA LEU A 35 -7.72 -5.20 13.05
C LEU A 35 -8.83 -6.13 13.54
N ASP A 36 -9.94 -5.52 13.93
CA ASP A 36 -11.13 -6.30 14.25
C ASP A 36 -11.68 -6.96 13.00
N SER A 37 -12.30 -8.11 13.16
CA SER A 37 -12.76 -8.92 12.04
C SER A 37 -13.86 -8.24 11.20
N ASP A 38 -14.50 -7.23 11.74
CA ASP A 38 -15.54 -6.47 11.01
C ASP A 38 -14.99 -5.27 10.26
N THR A 39 -13.69 -5.05 10.28
CA THR A 39 -13.07 -3.96 9.52
C THR A 39 -13.18 -4.25 8.04
N GLN A 40 -13.65 -3.29 7.27
CA GLN A 40 -13.84 -3.43 5.83
C GLN A 40 -12.84 -2.66 5.00
N LEU A 41 -12.27 -1.60 5.57
CA LEU A 41 -11.31 -0.77 4.87
C LEU A 41 -10.22 -0.34 5.84
N VAL A 42 -8.98 -0.50 5.43
CA VAL A 42 -7.84 0.04 6.17
C VAL A 42 -7.02 0.92 5.25
N VAL A 43 -6.66 2.10 5.73
CA VAL A 43 -5.91 3.08 4.95
C VAL A 43 -4.56 3.31 5.61
N PHE A 44 -3.51 3.21 4.82
CA PHE A 44 -2.14 3.44 5.26
C PHE A 44 -1.61 4.75 4.69
N PRO A 45 -0.55 5.30 5.28
CA PRO A 45 -0.03 6.58 4.83
C PRO A 45 0.52 6.57 3.41
N GLU A 46 0.67 7.74 2.85
CA GLU A 46 1.32 7.96 1.58
C GLU A 46 2.71 7.32 1.58
N LEU A 47 3.03 6.61 0.50
CA LEU A 47 4.34 5.96 0.31
C LEU A 47 4.74 5.04 1.47
N CYS A 48 3.78 4.39 2.10
CA CYS A 48 4.06 3.57 3.28
C CYS A 48 4.91 2.34 2.98
N ILE A 49 4.97 1.91 1.72
CA ILE A 49 5.78 0.74 1.35
C ILE A 49 7.28 1.10 1.28
N THR A 50 7.60 2.31 0.86
CA THR A 50 9.00 2.72 0.70
C THR A 50 9.47 3.75 1.72
N GLY A 51 8.56 4.50 2.33
CA GLY A 51 8.87 5.73 3.04
C GLY A 51 8.96 6.86 2.02
N TYR A 52 8.63 8.07 2.42
CA TYR A 52 8.60 9.16 1.45
C TYR A 52 9.80 10.09 1.50
N THR A 53 10.76 9.83 2.36
CA THR A 53 12.00 10.60 2.38
C THR A 53 13.14 9.86 1.68
N CYS A 54 12.81 8.98 0.72
CA CYS A 54 13.83 8.21 0.00
C CYS A 54 14.65 9.04 -0.98
N GLN A 55 14.15 10.19 -1.39
CA GLN A 55 14.85 11.11 -2.29
C GLN A 55 15.32 10.40 -3.56
N ASP A 56 16.62 10.37 -3.82
CA ASP A 56 17.16 9.78 -5.05
C ASP A 56 16.90 8.29 -5.17
N LEU A 57 16.64 7.60 -4.06
CA LEU A 57 16.33 6.18 -4.10
C LEU A 57 15.08 5.86 -4.90
N PHE A 58 14.16 6.82 -5.03
CA PHE A 58 12.97 6.62 -5.83
C PHE A 58 13.28 6.37 -7.31
N TYR A 59 14.46 6.74 -7.77
CA TYR A 59 14.88 6.49 -9.15
C TYR A 59 15.56 5.13 -9.31
N GLU A 60 15.73 4.39 -8.23
CA GLU A 60 16.37 3.09 -8.29
C GLU A 60 15.36 2.03 -8.68
N HIS A 61 15.60 1.35 -9.79
CA HIS A 61 14.70 0.29 -10.24
C HIS A 61 14.59 -0.84 -9.22
N THR A 62 15.66 -1.10 -8.48
CA THR A 62 15.64 -2.12 -7.43
C THR A 62 14.60 -1.81 -6.37
N LEU A 63 14.54 -0.55 -5.93
CA LEU A 63 13.56 -0.15 -4.94
C LEU A 63 12.15 -0.23 -5.50
N LEU A 64 11.94 0.25 -6.71
CA LEU A 64 10.63 0.24 -7.35
C LEU A 64 10.11 -1.19 -7.56
N ASN A 65 10.99 -2.08 -8.02
CA ASN A 65 10.62 -3.47 -8.23
C ASN A 65 10.31 -4.17 -6.92
N LYS A 66 11.09 -3.88 -5.88
CA LYS A 66 10.85 -4.46 -4.56
C LYS A 66 9.52 -3.97 -3.96
N ALA A 67 9.21 -2.69 -4.14
CA ALA A 67 7.95 -2.14 -3.67
C ALA A 67 6.77 -2.83 -4.34
N LYS A 68 6.86 -3.05 -5.64
CA LYS A 68 5.81 -3.73 -6.39
C LYS A 68 5.65 -5.18 -5.94
N GLN A 69 6.77 -5.87 -5.74
CA GLN A 69 6.76 -7.23 -5.23
C GLN A 69 6.09 -7.31 -3.86
N VAL A 70 6.45 -6.38 -2.98
CA VAL A 70 5.88 -6.33 -1.63
C VAL A 70 4.38 -6.07 -1.68
N LEU A 71 3.93 -5.21 -2.59
CA LEU A 71 2.50 -4.98 -2.77
C LEU A 71 1.76 -6.30 -3.05
N PHE A 72 2.26 -7.10 -3.98
CA PHE A 72 1.65 -8.37 -4.30
C PHE A 72 1.70 -9.35 -3.13
N GLU A 73 2.79 -9.35 -2.38
CA GLU A 73 2.91 -10.19 -1.20
C GLU A 73 1.89 -9.82 -0.12
N ILE A 74 1.66 -8.52 0.06
CA ILE A 74 0.64 -8.05 1.01
C ILE A 74 -0.76 -8.49 0.55
N VAL A 75 -1.04 -8.36 -0.73
CA VAL A 75 -2.36 -8.75 -1.27
C VAL A 75 -2.65 -10.21 -0.99
N GLU A 76 -1.65 -11.07 -1.10
CA GLU A 76 -1.83 -12.49 -0.86
C GLU A 76 -2.16 -12.83 0.59
N GLU A 77 -1.82 -11.95 1.51
CA GLU A 77 -2.03 -12.17 2.93
C GLU A 77 -3.21 -11.37 3.50
N LEU A 78 -3.94 -10.66 2.66
CA LEU A 78 -5.09 -9.90 3.14
C LEU A 78 -6.24 -10.84 3.52
N PRO A 79 -6.96 -10.52 4.61
CA PRO A 79 -8.21 -11.22 4.90
C PRO A 79 -9.24 -10.99 3.81
N GLU A 80 -10.13 -11.93 3.64
CA GLU A 80 -11.26 -11.74 2.74
C GLU A 80 -12.11 -10.56 3.20
N ASN A 81 -12.67 -9.86 2.26
CA ASN A 81 -13.58 -8.74 2.51
C ASN A 81 -12.90 -7.50 3.12
N LEU A 82 -11.59 -7.46 3.16
CA LEU A 82 -10.87 -6.28 3.60
C LEU A 82 -10.23 -5.61 2.40
N VAL A 83 -10.49 -4.32 2.23
CA VAL A 83 -9.79 -3.49 1.24
C VAL A 83 -8.71 -2.72 1.97
N ALA A 84 -7.49 -2.79 1.48
CA ALA A 84 -6.39 -2.00 2.01
C ALA A 84 -5.97 -0.96 0.98
N VAL A 85 -5.76 0.27 1.43
CA VAL A 85 -5.22 1.32 0.58
C VAL A 85 -3.77 1.54 0.99
N LEU A 86 -2.86 1.29 0.04
CA LEU A 86 -1.43 1.32 0.28
C LEU A 86 -0.77 2.33 -0.65
N GLY A 87 0.21 3.02 -0.14
CA GLY A 87 0.96 4.01 -0.91
C GLY A 87 2.31 3.48 -1.37
N LEU A 88 2.62 3.65 -2.64
CA LEU A 88 3.92 3.28 -3.17
C LEU A 88 4.23 4.07 -4.45
N PRO A 89 5.51 4.20 -4.79
CA PRO A 89 5.88 4.77 -6.07
C PRO A 89 5.76 3.71 -7.16
N LEU A 90 5.24 4.09 -8.30
CA LEU A 90 5.18 3.21 -9.48
C LEU A 90 5.75 3.92 -10.68
N GLU A 91 6.50 3.18 -11.47
CA GLU A 91 6.99 3.67 -12.75
C GLU A 91 6.06 3.16 -13.84
N ILE A 92 5.52 4.10 -14.61
CA ILE A 92 4.60 3.78 -15.70
C ILE A 92 5.03 4.62 -16.89
N ASP A 93 5.35 3.96 -18.01
CA ASP A 93 5.81 4.63 -19.23
C ASP A 93 6.98 5.57 -18.96
N ASN A 94 7.95 5.08 -18.21
CA ASN A 94 9.17 5.80 -17.85
C ASN A 94 8.94 7.06 -17.02
N LYS A 95 7.77 7.17 -16.40
CA LYS A 95 7.48 8.26 -15.48
C LYS A 95 7.19 7.70 -14.10
N LEU A 96 7.59 8.43 -13.09
CA LEU A 96 7.42 8.03 -11.72
C LEU A 96 6.21 8.70 -11.11
N TYR A 97 5.34 7.92 -10.50
CA TYR A 97 4.11 8.41 -9.90
C TYR A 97 4.03 8.01 -8.44
N ASN A 98 3.43 8.87 -7.65
CA ASN A 98 3.03 8.58 -6.29
C ASN A 98 1.60 8.03 -6.35
N CYS A 99 1.42 6.78 -5.96
CA CYS A 99 0.15 6.09 -6.13
C CYS A 99 -0.44 5.66 -4.80
N ALA A 100 -1.76 5.71 -4.75
CA ALA A 100 -2.53 5.06 -3.69
C ALA A 100 -3.28 3.90 -4.34
N ASP A 101 -2.93 2.69 -3.97
CA ASP A 101 -3.54 1.51 -4.55
C ASP A 101 -4.52 0.88 -3.57
N GLY A 102 -5.75 0.74 -4.00
CA GLY A 102 -6.73 -0.04 -3.27
C GLY A 102 -6.62 -1.49 -3.68
N VAL A 103 -6.33 -2.35 -2.72
CA VAL A 103 -6.10 -3.76 -2.99
C VAL A 103 -6.99 -4.61 -2.13
N LEU A 104 -7.35 -5.77 -2.65
CA LEU A 104 -8.29 -6.65 -2.00
C LEU A 104 -7.91 -8.08 -2.38
N PHE A 105 -7.94 -8.97 -1.40
CA PHE A 105 -7.74 -10.37 -1.68
C PHE A 105 -9.01 -10.93 -2.31
N SER A 106 -8.88 -11.50 -3.50
CA SER A 106 -9.97 -12.21 -4.13
C SER A 106 -9.39 -13.24 -5.07
N GLU A 107 -10.17 -14.23 -5.40
CA GLU A 107 -9.74 -15.26 -6.33
C GLU A 107 -10.23 -14.96 -7.72
N PRO A 108 -9.35 -15.03 -8.71
CA PRO A 108 -7.90 -15.17 -8.63
C PRO A 108 -7.24 -13.82 -8.46
N CYS A 109 -6.48 -13.62 -7.44
CA CYS A 109 -5.61 -12.47 -7.18
C CYS A 109 -5.99 -11.17 -7.86
N ASN A 110 -7.22 -10.77 -7.72
CA ASN A 110 -7.65 -9.52 -8.31
C ASN A 110 -7.38 -8.39 -7.35
N PHE A 111 -6.87 -7.32 -7.88
CA PHE A 111 -6.85 -6.06 -7.17
C PHE A 111 -7.20 -4.98 -8.18
N PHE A 112 -7.74 -3.89 -7.70
CA PHE A 112 -7.94 -2.76 -8.57
C PHE A 112 -7.21 -1.56 -8.02
N PHE A 113 -6.83 -0.67 -8.93
CA PHE A 113 -6.08 0.49 -8.58
C PHE A 113 -7.00 1.66 -8.46
N ILE A 114 -6.88 2.39 -7.36
CA ILE A 114 -7.33 3.75 -7.30
C ILE A 114 -6.05 4.56 -7.32
N ARG A 115 -5.76 5.17 -8.46
CA ARG A 115 -4.50 5.85 -8.61
C ARG A 115 -4.70 7.33 -8.52
N LYS A 116 -3.97 7.93 -7.63
CA LYS A 116 -3.80 9.35 -7.68
C LYS A 116 -2.52 9.59 -8.47
N LEU A 117 -2.69 9.95 -9.72
CA LEU A 117 -1.55 10.22 -10.57
C LEU A 117 -0.99 11.56 -10.19
N HIS A 118 0.10 11.53 -9.48
CA HIS A 118 0.75 12.74 -9.05
C HIS A 118 2.24 12.52 -9.25
N LEU A 119 2.83 13.42 -10.02
CA LEU A 119 4.25 13.30 -10.27
C LEU A 119 4.98 13.47 -8.96
N LEU A 120 5.79 12.46 -8.63
CA LEU A 120 6.35 12.37 -7.32
C LEU A 120 7.39 13.44 -7.07
N PHE A 121 8.08 13.79 -8.08
CA PHE A 121 9.18 14.60 -7.91
C PHE A 121 9.26 15.68 -8.78
N LEU A 122 9.05 16.76 -8.38
CA LEU A 122 9.29 17.87 -9.17
C LEU A 122 9.50 18.98 -8.30
N PRO A 123 10.64 19.37 -8.22
CA PRO A 123 11.88 18.73 -8.36
C PRO A 123 12.24 18.20 -7.03
N PHE A 124 13.02 17.28 -7.03
CA PHE A 124 13.57 16.91 -5.76
C PHE A 124 14.72 17.80 -5.45
#